data_c83264b275e79d5f22ff3c481279f273
#
_entry.id   c83264b275e79d5f22ff3c481279f273
#
_cell.length_a   1.000
_cell.length_b   1.000
_cell.length_c   1.000
_cell.angle_alpha   90.00
_cell.angle_beta   90.00
_cell.angle_gamma   90.00
#
_symmetry.space_group_name_H-M   'P 1'
#
loop_
_entity.id
_entity.type
_entity.pdbx_description
1 polymer ?
#
loop_
_entity_poly.entity_id
_entity_poly.type
_entity_poly.pdbx_seq_one_letter_code
_entity_poly.pdbx_strand_id
1 'polypeptide(L)'
;MTYREDRGQLLLSVARGAILVCAALLLLLSAAGPADSATEDTAFLVAKGRVTYRVYCINCHGAKAKGDGTLAELLTVKPTDLTVLTQENNGTFPADRVMRSVDGREEVRGHGMKEMPVWGDVFQTSGAEPSGEDETAEERANRKIRELVLYLDSIQAE
;
A
#
# COMPACT_ATOMS: atom_id res chain seq x y z
N MET A 1 -48.63 42.00 -40.01
CA MET A 1 -48.90 41.21 -38.81
C MET A 1 -47.93 40.01 -38.61
N THR A 2 -46.71 40.12 -39.18
CA THR A 2 -45.73 38.99 -39.27
C THR A 2 -44.44 39.17 -38.39
N TYR A 3 -44.24 40.37 -37.85
CA TYR A 3 -42.97 40.66 -37.09
C TYR A 3 -42.93 40.13 -35.65
N ARG A 4 -44.08 39.74 -35.09
CA ARG A 4 -44.17 39.33 -33.66
C ARG A 4 -44.00 37.81 -33.50
N GLU A 5 -44.24 37.03 -34.53
CA GLU A 5 -44.05 35.55 -34.49
C GLU A 5 -42.60 35.11 -34.62
N ASP A 6 -41.80 35.88 -35.36
CA ASP A 6 -40.38 35.58 -35.64
C ASP A 6 -39.53 35.67 -34.37
N ARG A 7 -39.80 36.63 -33.47
CA ARG A 7 -39.10 36.79 -32.19
C ARG A 7 -39.36 35.66 -31.22
N GLY A 8 -40.55 35.07 -31.24
CA GLY A 8 -40.90 33.92 -30.38
C GLY A 8 -40.17 32.65 -30.83
N GLN A 9 -40.01 32.43 -32.11
CA GLN A 9 -39.30 31.28 -32.68
C GLN A 9 -37.79 31.37 -32.41
N LEU A 10 -37.21 32.60 -32.53
CA LEU A 10 -35.78 32.84 -32.25
C LEU A 10 -35.42 32.62 -30.79
N LEU A 11 -36.28 33.08 -29.86
CA LEU A 11 -36.05 32.89 -28.41
C LEU A 11 -36.20 31.39 -28.00
N LEU A 12 -37.08 30.65 -28.62
CA LEU A 12 -37.25 29.21 -28.36
C LEU A 12 -36.06 28.40 -28.91
N SER A 13 -35.47 28.80 -30.04
CA SER A 13 -34.30 28.11 -30.61
C SER A 13 -33.04 28.35 -29.78
N VAL A 14 -32.82 29.56 -29.27
CA VAL A 14 -31.69 29.90 -28.38
C VAL A 14 -31.83 29.16 -27.04
N ALA A 15 -33.02 29.13 -26.48
CA ALA A 15 -33.27 28.42 -25.23
C ALA A 15 -33.04 26.89 -25.34
N ARG A 16 -33.44 26.29 -26.49
CA ARG A 16 -33.19 24.86 -26.76
C ARG A 16 -31.68 24.58 -26.95
N GLY A 17 -30.95 25.45 -27.63
CA GLY A 17 -29.51 25.34 -27.76
C GLY A 17 -28.76 25.41 -26.42
N ALA A 18 -29.14 26.35 -25.54
CA ALA A 18 -28.55 26.51 -24.23
C ALA A 18 -28.81 25.26 -23.33
N ILE A 19 -30.01 24.69 -23.37
CA ILE A 19 -30.35 23.49 -22.60
C ILE A 19 -29.51 22.29 -23.06
N LEU A 20 -29.32 22.10 -24.36
CA LEU A 20 -28.53 21.00 -24.90
C LEU A 20 -27.04 21.13 -24.55
N VAL A 21 -26.48 22.33 -24.57
CA VAL A 21 -25.10 22.59 -24.16
C VAL A 21 -24.91 22.34 -22.66
N CYS A 22 -25.85 22.80 -21.82
CA CYS A 22 -25.79 22.52 -20.38
C CYS A 22 -25.91 21.03 -20.07
N ALA A 23 -26.80 20.30 -20.77
CA ALA A 23 -26.96 18.86 -20.60
C ALA A 23 -25.69 18.09 -21.03
N ALA A 24 -25.04 18.50 -22.13
CA ALA A 24 -23.77 17.92 -22.58
C ALA A 24 -22.63 18.20 -21.59
N LEU A 25 -22.57 19.41 -21.00
CA LEU A 25 -21.57 19.75 -19.98
C LEU A 25 -21.79 18.93 -18.69
N LEU A 26 -23.03 18.73 -18.27
CA LEU A 26 -23.36 17.91 -17.09
C LEU A 26 -23.02 16.44 -17.30
N LEU A 27 -23.18 15.92 -18.52
CA LEU A 27 -22.79 14.54 -18.86
C LEU A 27 -21.25 14.37 -18.88
N LEU A 28 -20.51 15.39 -19.26
CA LEU A 28 -19.03 15.36 -19.22
C LEU A 28 -18.46 15.43 -17.78
N LEU A 29 -19.15 16.12 -16.87
CA LEU A 29 -18.74 16.17 -15.46
C LEU A 29 -19.03 14.85 -14.73
N SER A 30 -20.00 14.06 -15.20
CA SER A 30 -20.36 12.77 -14.59
C SER A 30 -19.38 11.64 -14.94
N ALA A 31 -18.44 11.85 -15.86
CA ALA A 31 -17.44 10.87 -16.26
C ALA A 31 -16.21 10.84 -15.35
N ALA A 32 -16.08 11.77 -14.39
CA ALA A 32 -15.12 11.66 -13.30
C ALA A 32 -15.71 10.66 -12.28
N GLY A 33 -15.46 9.38 -12.50
CA GLY A 33 -15.72 8.33 -11.51
C GLY A 33 -15.02 8.65 -10.19
N PRO A 34 -15.49 8.15 -9.05
CA PRO A 34 -14.79 8.32 -7.78
C PRO A 34 -13.37 7.79 -7.98
N ALA A 35 -12.37 8.65 -7.75
CA ALA A 35 -10.99 8.21 -7.64
C ALA A 35 -10.97 7.11 -6.58
N ASP A 36 -10.38 5.97 -6.95
CA ASP A 36 -10.49 4.72 -6.23
C ASP A 36 -9.83 4.89 -4.84
N SER A 37 -10.65 5.16 -3.82
CA SER A 37 -10.19 5.32 -2.43
C SER A 37 -9.40 4.10 -1.94
N ALA A 38 -9.69 2.91 -2.48
CA ALA A 38 -8.98 1.69 -2.15
C ALA A 38 -7.51 1.69 -2.60
N THR A 39 -7.17 2.35 -3.71
CA THR A 39 -5.79 2.47 -4.19
C THR A 39 -5.00 3.48 -3.36
N GLU A 40 -5.60 4.58 -2.94
CA GLU A 40 -4.96 5.56 -2.05
C GLU A 40 -4.70 4.96 -0.67
N ASP A 41 -5.65 4.21 -0.11
CA ASP A 41 -5.48 3.50 1.16
C ASP A 41 -4.33 2.48 1.09
N THR A 42 -4.23 1.70 0.01
CA THR A 42 -3.14 0.74 -0.20
C THR A 42 -1.79 1.44 -0.31
N ALA A 43 -1.68 2.52 -1.08
CA ALA A 43 -0.44 3.27 -1.22
C ALA A 43 0.03 3.85 0.13
N PHE A 44 -0.89 4.32 0.96
CA PHE A 44 -0.59 4.78 2.32
C PHE A 44 -0.05 3.67 3.21
N LEU A 45 -0.67 2.47 3.19
CA LEU A 45 -0.20 1.31 3.96
C LEU A 45 1.18 0.84 3.50
N VAL A 46 1.44 0.79 2.20
CA VAL A 46 2.77 0.50 1.62
C VAL A 46 3.82 1.52 2.10
N ALA A 47 3.48 2.81 2.14
CA ALA A 47 4.37 3.84 2.66
C ALA A 47 4.72 3.63 4.15
N LYS A 48 3.76 3.22 4.98
CA LYS A 48 4.00 2.84 6.38
C LYS A 48 4.90 1.62 6.50
N GLY A 49 4.63 0.58 5.71
CA GLY A 49 5.48 -0.61 5.65
C GLY A 49 6.92 -0.29 5.25
N ARG A 50 7.11 0.64 4.30
CA ARG A 50 8.44 1.15 3.92
C ARG A 50 9.16 1.83 5.09
N VAL A 51 8.45 2.61 5.91
CA VAL A 51 9.04 3.23 7.12
C VAL A 51 9.49 2.13 8.10
N THR A 52 8.62 1.15 8.38
CA THR A 52 8.95 0.01 9.23
C THR A 52 10.19 -0.74 8.71
N TYR A 53 10.26 -1.01 7.40
CA TYR A 53 11.41 -1.64 6.77
C TYR A 53 12.71 -0.86 7.01
N ARG A 54 12.68 0.44 6.81
CA ARG A 54 13.86 1.32 6.98
C ARG A 54 14.34 1.41 8.42
N VAL A 55 13.45 1.25 9.38
CA VAL A 55 13.81 1.32 10.80
C VAL A 55 14.38 -0.02 11.30
N TYR A 56 13.78 -1.13 10.88
CA TYR A 56 14.03 -2.43 11.53
C TYR A 56 14.77 -3.44 10.65
N CYS A 57 14.65 -3.36 9.32
CA CYS A 57 15.09 -4.41 8.39
C CYS A 57 16.32 -4.04 7.56
N ILE A 58 16.52 -2.74 7.28
CA ILE A 58 17.51 -2.25 6.31
C ILE A 58 18.95 -2.65 6.67
N ASN A 59 19.29 -2.73 7.95
CA ASN A 59 20.66 -3.03 8.37
C ASN A 59 21.11 -4.45 8.00
N CYS A 60 20.16 -5.38 7.92
CA CYS A 60 20.44 -6.76 7.51
C CYS A 60 20.06 -6.99 6.05
N HIS A 61 18.86 -6.57 5.62
CA HIS A 61 18.36 -6.84 4.28
C HIS A 61 18.78 -5.82 3.20
N GLY A 62 19.41 -4.71 3.60
CA GLY A 62 19.91 -3.68 2.68
C GLY A 62 18.88 -2.68 2.21
N ALA A 63 19.35 -1.57 1.64
CA ALA A 63 18.49 -0.49 1.16
C ALA A 63 17.60 -0.89 -0.03
N LYS A 64 18.03 -1.90 -0.79
CA LYS A 64 17.31 -2.48 -1.93
C LYS A 64 16.68 -3.84 -1.63
N ALA A 65 16.67 -4.24 -0.35
CA ALA A 65 16.13 -5.51 0.13
C ALA A 65 16.78 -6.77 -0.47
N LYS A 66 18.05 -6.69 -0.88
CA LYS A 66 18.79 -7.78 -1.54
C LYS A 66 19.64 -8.65 -0.60
N GLY A 67 19.47 -8.49 0.72
CA GLY A 67 20.26 -9.21 1.70
C GLY A 67 21.69 -8.70 1.83
N ASP A 68 21.94 -7.46 1.41
CA ASP A 68 23.24 -6.77 1.34
C ASP A 68 23.36 -5.63 2.35
N GLY A 69 22.66 -5.73 3.47
CA GLY A 69 22.73 -4.72 4.54
C GLY A 69 24.08 -4.70 5.24
N THR A 70 24.36 -3.60 5.95
CA THR A 70 25.65 -3.37 6.63
C THR A 70 25.99 -4.43 7.69
N LEU A 71 25.00 -5.11 8.25
CA LEU A 71 25.19 -6.20 9.20
C LEU A 71 25.21 -7.59 8.54
N ALA A 72 24.93 -7.71 7.23
CA ALA A 72 24.79 -9.01 6.56
C ALA A 72 26.06 -9.88 6.66
N GLU A 73 27.24 -9.27 6.59
CA GLU A 73 28.53 -9.98 6.69
C GLU A 73 28.83 -10.50 8.10
N LEU A 74 28.15 -9.99 9.11
CA LEU A 74 28.33 -10.39 10.52
C LEU A 74 27.38 -11.54 10.91
N LEU A 75 26.43 -11.90 10.04
CA LEU A 75 25.42 -12.92 10.33
C LEU A 75 25.90 -14.29 9.84
N THR A 76 25.68 -15.30 10.68
CA THR A 76 25.98 -16.70 10.33
C THR A 76 25.13 -17.19 9.14
N VAL A 77 23.90 -16.67 9.03
CA VAL A 77 22.98 -16.94 7.92
C VAL A 77 22.82 -15.67 7.10
N LYS A 78 23.14 -15.76 5.81
CA LYS A 78 22.98 -14.62 4.91
C LYS A 78 21.49 -14.23 4.79
N PRO A 79 21.15 -12.93 4.95
CA PRO A 79 19.78 -12.48 4.76
C PRO A 79 19.29 -12.75 3.34
N THR A 80 18.04 -13.20 3.22
CA THR A 80 17.40 -13.49 1.94
C THR A 80 17.22 -12.22 1.11
N ASP A 81 17.37 -12.31 -0.20
CA ASP A 81 16.90 -11.30 -1.15
C ASP A 81 15.37 -11.27 -1.13
N LEU A 82 14.81 -10.19 -0.58
CA LEU A 82 13.36 -10.04 -0.41
C LEU A 82 12.65 -9.56 -1.69
N THR A 83 13.39 -9.28 -2.76
CA THR A 83 12.81 -8.80 -4.03
C THR A 83 12.41 -9.93 -4.99
N VAL A 84 12.77 -11.18 -4.69
CA VAL A 84 12.53 -12.34 -5.56
C VAL A 84 11.57 -13.39 -4.96
N LEU A 85 10.90 -13.04 -3.87
CA LEU A 85 9.99 -13.98 -3.17
C LEU A 85 8.84 -14.47 -4.05
N THR A 86 8.33 -13.63 -4.93
CA THR A 86 7.31 -13.97 -5.92
C THR A 86 7.85 -14.97 -6.94
N GLN A 87 9.05 -14.73 -7.47
CA GLN A 87 9.70 -15.65 -8.44
C GLN A 87 9.99 -17.00 -7.81
N GLU A 88 10.53 -17.03 -6.59
CA GLU A 88 10.83 -18.25 -5.83
C GLU A 88 9.59 -19.02 -5.40
N ASN A 89 8.41 -18.41 -5.47
CA ASN A 89 7.12 -19.00 -5.12
C ASN A 89 6.18 -19.13 -6.33
N ASN A 90 6.72 -19.53 -7.49
CA ASN A 90 5.95 -19.81 -8.70
C ASN A 90 5.08 -18.62 -9.19
N GLY A 91 5.57 -17.40 -9.08
CA GLY A 91 4.88 -16.21 -9.56
C GLY A 91 3.79 -15.65 -8.63
N THR A 92 3.67 -16.19 -7.41
CA THR A 92 2.71 -15.70 -6.41
C THR A 92 3.44 -15.23 -5.16
N PHE A 93 3.21 -13.99 -4.74
CA PHE A 93 3.83 -13.49 -3.52
C PHE A 93 3.32 -14.25 -2.28
N PRO A 94 4.21 -14.84 -1.46
CA PRO A 94 3.82 -15.73 -0.37
C PRO A 94 3.49 -14.95 0.92
N ALA A 95 2.48 -14.07 0.88
CA ALA A 95 2.16 -13.11 1.94
C ALA A 95 2.04 -13.75 3.33
N ASP A 96 1.30 -14.86 3.45
CA ASP A 96 1.08 -15.54 4.74
C ASP A 96 2.39 -16.10 5.32
N ARG A 97 3.26 -16.67 4.46
CA ARG A 97 4.57 -17.16 4.89
C ARG A 97 5.45 -16.03 5.37
N VAL A 98 5.50 -14.93 4.63
CA VAL A 98 6.27 -13.73 5.00
C VAL A 98 5.76 -13.16 6.32
N MET A 99 4.44 -13.07 6.49
CA MET A 99 3.81 -12.59 7.73
C MET A 99 4.24 -13.45 8.93
N ARG A 100 4.13 -14.78 8.85
CA ARG A 100 4.56 -15.69 9.93
C ARG A 100 6.06 -15.61 10.20
N SER A 101 6.87 -15.50 9.14
CA SER A 101 8.33 -15.41 9.28
C SER A 101 8.77 -14.14 10.00
N VAL A 102 8.13 -12.99 9.69
CA VAL A 102 8.41 -11.72 10.37
C VAL A 102 7.92 -11.74 11.81
N ASP A 103 6.74 -12.28 12.06
CA ASP A 103 6.18 -12.40 13.40
C ASP A 103 7.00 -13.36 14.30
N GLY A 104 7.69 -14.32 13.70
CA GLY A 104 8.50 -15.31 14.40
C GLY A 104 7.74 -16.58 14.81
N ARG A 105 6.51 -16.77 14.32
CA ARG A 105 5.67 -17.97 14.61
C ARG A 105 6.07 -19.19 13.76
N GLU A 106 6.85 -18.98 12.72
CA GLU A 106 7.37 -20.05 11.86
C GLU A 106 8.88 -20.15 12.03
N GLU A 107 9.40 -21.38 12.18
CA GLU A 107 10.85 -21.62 12.22
C GLU A 107 11.46 -21.41 10.82
N VAL A 108 11.77 -20.19 10.49
CA VAL A 108 12.53 -19.81 9.29
C VAL A 108 13.92 -19.42 9.74
N ARG A 109 14.95 -19.97 9.10
CA ARG A 109 16.34 -19.58 9.39
C ARG A 109 16.49 -18.07 9.18
N GLY A 110 17.01 -17.37 10.18
CA GLY A 110 17.15 -15.93 10.18
C GLY A 110 15.93 -15.14 10.69
N HIS A 111 14.78 -15.80 10.90
CA HIS A 111 13.61 -15.20 11.53
C HIS A 111 13.20 -16.04 12.75
N GLY A 112 13.26 -15.47 13.94
CA GLY A 112 13.00 -16.18 15.19
C GLY A 112 14.19 -16.99 15.74
N MET A 113 15.35 -16.96 15.08
CA MET A 113 16.62 -17.51 15.55
C MET A 113 17.45 -16.44 16.26
N LYS A 114 18.61 -16.84 16.83
CA LYS A 114 19.48 -15.93 17.60
C LYS A 114 20.03 -14.75 16.79
N GLU A 115 20.09 -14.86 15.48
CA GLU A 115 20.62 -13.81 14.59
C GLU A 115 19.59 -12.73 14.25
N MET A 116 18.28 -13.00 14.43
CA MET A 116 17.23 -12.02 14.18
C MET A 116 16.23 -11.95 15.35
N PRO A 117 15.69 -10.77 15.66
CA PRO A 117 14.63 -10.62 16.65
C PRO A 117 13.33 -11.26 16.17
N VAL A 118 12.50 -11.71 17.12
CA VAL A 118 11.09 -12.03 16.88
C VAL A 118 10.33 -10.70 16.77
N TRP A 119 10.04 -10.28 15.55
CA TRP A 119 9.51 -8.94 15.30
C TRP A 119 8.10 -8.74 15.87
N GLY A 120 7.30 -9.80 16.02
CA GLY A 120 6.02 -9.74 16.69
C GLY A 120 6.14 -9.14 18.09
N ASP A 121 7.07 -9.63 18.89
CA ASP A 121 7.32 -9.14 20.25
C ASP A 121 7.86 -7.70 20.26
N VAL A 122 8.77 -7.38 19.33
CA VAL A 122 9.32 -6.04 19.21
C VAL A 122 8.22 -5.03 18.87
N PHE A 123 7.32 -5.38 17.95
CA PHE A 123 6.24 -4.48 17.53
C PHE A 123 5.14 -4.32 18.57
N GLN A 124 4.92 -5.29 19.44
CA GLN A 124 4.03 -5.15 20.59
C GLN A 124 4.54 -4.09 21.57
N THR A 125 5.85 -4.02 21.77
CA THR A 125 6.48 -3.15 22.77
C THR A 125 6.91 -1.79 22.19
N SER A 126 7.09 -1.67 20.87
CA SER A 126 7.49 -0.43 20.21
C SER A 126 6.30 0.55 20.08
N GLY A 127 5.93 1.18 21.19
CA GLY A 127 4.74 2.00 21.31
C GLY A 127 4.99 3.49 21.15
N ALA A 128 5.25 4.00 19.94
CA ALA A 128 5.32 5.44 19.71
C ALA A 128 4.44 5.94 18.55
N GLU A 129 3.69 5.05 17.90
CA GLU A 129 2.74 5.47 16.86
C GLU A 129 1.41 5.81 17.54
N PRO A 130 0.75 6.92 17.17
CA PRO A 130 -0.63 7.16 17.57
C PRO A 130 -1.51 6.06 17.01
N SER A 131 -1.69 5.01 17.79
CA SER A 131 -2.73 4.02 17.58
C SER A 131 -4.03 4.61 18.08
N GLY A 132 -5.16 4.19 17.54
CA GLY A 132 -6.45 4.55 18.11
C GLY A 132 -6.45 4.23 19.61
N GLU A 133 -7.15 5.00 20.41
CA GLU A 133 -7.13 4.93 21.89
C GLU A 133 -7.41 3.52 22.46
N ASP A 134 -7.93 2.60 21.63
CA ASP A 134 -8.33 1.23 22.01
C ASP A 134 -7.49 0.12 21.35
N GLU A 135 -6.41 0.43 20.59
CA GLU A 135 -5.62 -0.61 19.92
C GLU A 135 -4.76 -1.39 20.89
N THR A 136 -4.94 -2.70 20.96
CA THR A 136 -4.11 -3.60 21.79
C THR A 136 -2.69 -3.73 21.22
N ALA A 137 -1.74 -4.19 22.05
CA ALA A 137 -0.36 -4.46 21.62
C ALA A 137 -0.29 -5.50 20.50
N GLU A 138 -1.14 -6.54 20.54
CA GLU A 138 -1.23 -7.58 19.51
C GLU A 138 -1.77 -7.02 18.18
N GLU A 139 -2.83 -6.22 18.22
CA GLU A 139 -3.38 -5.58 17.01
C GLU A 139 -2.37 -4.65 16.36
N ARG A 140 -1.61 -3.91 17.15
CA ARG A 140 -0.52 -3.04 16.69
C ARG A 140 0.57 -3.83 15.98
N ALA A 141 1.04 -4.93 16.57
CA ALA A 141 2.04 -5.80 15.95
C ALA A 141 1.52 -6.36 14.62
N ASN A 142 0.32 -6.91 14.62
CA ASN A 142 -0.30 -7.47 13.42
C ASN A 142 -0.51 -6.42 12.31
N ARG A 143 -0.86 -5.19 12.66
CA ARG A 143 -0.98 -4.08 11.71
C ARG A 143 0.37 -3.73 11.10
N LYS A 144 1.41 -3.53 11.91
CA LYS A 144 2.77 -3.23 11.43
C LYS A 144 3.32 -4.32 10.51
N ILE A 145 3.08 -5.59 10.85
CA ILE A 145 3.49 -6.72 10.01
C ILE A 145 2.74 -6.70 8.67
N ARG A 146 1.42 -6.48 8.66
CA ARG A 146 0.64 -6.37 7.41
C ARG A 146 1.13 -5.23 6.52
N GLU A 147 1.36 -4.04 7.09
CA GLU A 147 1.90 -2.88 6.37
C GLU A 147 3.28 -3.21 5.75
N LEU A 148 4.16 -3.88 6.50
CA LEU A 148 5.46 -4.33 6.02
C LEU A 148 5.33 -5.35 4.89
N VAL A 149 4.43 -6.33 5.00
CA VAL A 149 4.17 -7.34 3.97
C VAL A 149 3.68 -6.69 2.68
N LEU A 150 2.78 -5.71 2.75
CA LEU A 150 2.34 -4.93 1.58
C LEU A 150 3.50 -4.18 0.91
N TYR A 151 4.40 -3.61 1.69
CA TYR A 151 5.60 -2.98 1.14
C TYR A 151 6.50 -4.01 0.45
N LEU A 152 6.75 -5.18 1.06
CA LEU A 152 7.57 -6.23 0.46
C LEU A 152 6.96 -6.78 -0.84
N ASP A 153 5.64 -6.92 -0.89
CA ASP A 153 4.93 -7.28 -2.13
C ASP A 153 5.13 -6.22 -3.23
N SER A 154 5.07 -4.94 -2.87
CA SER A 154 5.23 -3.83 -3.82
C SER A 154 6.63 -3.69 -4.44
N ILE A 155 7.64 -4.33 -3.89
CA ILE A 155 9.04 -4.27 -4.37
C ILE A 155 9.50 -5.56 -5.06
N GLN A 156 8.60 -6.48 -5.36
CA GLN A 156 8.97 -7.71 -6.05
C GLN A 156 9.51 -7.41 -7.46
N ALA A 157 10.57 -8.12 -7.85
CA ALA A 157 11.09 -8.06 -9.21
C ALA A 157 10.10 -8.75 -10.18
N GLU A 158 9.96 -8.17 -11.38
CA GLU A 158 9.15 -8.71 -12.48
C GLU A 158 9.80 -9.94 -13.10
#